data_ed96d972b9c616bb863906b4dc569424
#
_entry.id   ed96d972b9c616bb863906b4dc569424
#
_cell.length_a   1.000
_cell.length_b   1.000
_cell.length_c   1.000
_cell.angle_alpha   90.00
_cell.angle_beta   90.00
_cell.angle_gamma   90.00
#
_symmetry.space_group_name_H-M   'P 1'
#
loop_
_entity.id
_entity.type
_entity.pdbx_description
1 polymer ?
#
loop_
_entity_poly.entity_id
_entity_poly.type
_entity_poly.pdbx_seq_one_letter_code
_entity_poly.pdbx_strand_id
1 'polypeptide(L)' 'MFERLKYLYGEKRLTEEQLGVAVSKGWITDAQKTEIVTPAQ' A
#
# COMPACT_ATOMS: atom_id res chain seq x y z
N MET A 1 -0.92 1.82 10.06
CA MET A 1 -1.19 0.83 9.00
C MET A 1 -0.46 1.14 7.70
N PHE A 2 -0.37 2.40 7.35
CA PHE A 2 0.27 2.80 6.10
C PHE A 2 1.74 2.36 6.03
N GLU A 3 2.49 2.63 7.08
CA GLU A 3 3.91 2.30 7.07
C GLU A 3 4.13 0.80 7.01
N ARG A 4 3.28 0.06 7.67
CA ARG A 4 3.38 -1.39 7.65
C ARG A 4 3.14 -1.93 6.26
N LEU A 5 2.11 -1.42 5.61
CA LEU A 5 1.79 -1.85 4.25
C LEU A 5 2.91 -1.48 3.28
N LYS A 6 3.46 -0.29 3.47
CA LYS A 6 4.56 0.16 2.63
C LYS A 6 5.77 -0.77 2.79
N TYR A 7 6.06 -1.15 4.02
CA TYR A 7 7.16 -2.07 4.29
C TYR A 7 6.91 -3.42 3.63
N LEU A 8 5.72 -3.94 3.80
CA LEU A 8 5.39 -5.26 3.26
C LEU A 8 5.45 -5.27 1.74
N TYR A 9 4.99 -4.20 1.14
CA TYR A 9 5.04 -4.11 -0.32
C TYR A 9 6.49 -4.08 -0.78
N GLY A 10 7.34 -3.36 -0.08
CA GLY A 10 8.75 -3.30 -0.41
C GLY A 10 9.43 -4.65 -0.28
N GLU A 11 8.95 -5.49 0.62
CA GLU A 11 9.47 -6.83 0.81
C GLU A 11 8.83 -7.82 -0.14
N LYS A 12 7.95 -7.34 -1.02
CA LYS A 12 7.24 -8.17 -1.99
C LYS A 12 6.32 -9.18 -1.31
N ARG A 13 5.86 -8.84 -0.13
CA ARG A 13 4.92 -9.68 0.61
C ARG A 13 3.49 -9.22 0.41
N LEU A 14 3.32 -8.12 -0.30
CA LEU A 14 2.02 -7.53 -0.53
C LEU A 14 1.90 -7.19 -2.00
N THR A 15 0.71 -7.36 -2.56
CA THR A 15 0.47 -7.05 -3.96
C THR A 15 -0.36 -5.79 -4.08
N GLU A 16 -0.41 -5.23 -5.30
CA GLU A 16 -1.25 -4.07 -5.55
C GLU A 16 -2.70 -4.39 -5.26
N GLU A 17 -3.10 -5.62 -5.55
CA GLU A 17 -4.46 -6.05 -5.30
C GLU A 17 -4.79 -5.95 -3.82
N GLN A 18 -3.86 -6.38 -2.99
CA GLN A 18 -4.08 -6.31 -1.54
C GLN A 18 -4.10 -4.88 -1.06
N LEU A 19 -3.33 -4.01 -1.69
CA LEU A 19 -3.38 -2.60 -1.36
C LEU A 19 -4.74 -2.01 -1.74
N GLY A 20 -5.30 -2.47 -2.85
CA GLY A 20 -6.63 -2.05 -3.23
C GLY A 20 -7.66 -2.46 -2.20
N VAL A 21 -7.51 -3.65 -1.65
CA VAL A 21 -8.40 -4.11 -0.59
C VAL A 21 -8.25 -3.22 0.64
N ALA A 22 -7.02 -2.84 0.96
CA ALA A 22 -6.79 -1.97 2.11
C ALA A 22 -7.48 -0.63 1.93
N VAL A 23 -7.45 -0.09 0.71
CA VAL A 23 -8.16 1.15 0.42
C VAL A 23 -9.66 0.94 0.58
N SER A 24 -10.16 -0.17 0.07
CA SER A 24 -11.58 -0.47 0.14
C SER A 24 -12.05 -0.58 1.58
N LYS A 25 -11.20 -1.11 2.45
CA LYS A 25 -11.56 -1.25 3.86
C LYS A 25 -11.31 0.01 4.66
N GLY A 26 -10.75 1.02 4.02
CA GLY A 26 -10.49 2.28 4.70
C GLY A 26 -9.23 2.28 5.55
N TRP A 27 -8.36 1.31 5.34
CA TRP A 27 -7.10 1.26 6.09
C TRP A 27 -6.13 2.32 5.60
N ILE A 28 -6.14 2.59 4.31
CA ILE A 28 -5.31 3.64 3.71
C ILE A 28 -6.16 4.33 2.65
N THR A 29 -5.63 5.44 2.13
CA THR A 29 -6.30 6.18 1.08
C THR A 29 -5.70 5.86 -0.26
N ASP A 30 -6.39 6.31 -1.33
CA ASP A 30 -5.88 6.15 -2.68
C ASP A 30 -4.50 6.80 -2.83
N ALA A 31 -4.35 7.97 -2.22
CA ALA A 31 -3.08 8.68 -2.28
C ALA A 31 -1.99 7.85 -1.61
N GLN A 32 -2.31 7.23 -0.49
CA GLN A 32 -1.35 6.42 0.21
C GLN A 32 -1.02 5.14 -0.56
N LYS A 33 -2.02 4.57 -1.19
CA LYS A 33 -1.77 3.40 -2.03
C LYS A 33 -0.80 3.75 -3.15
N THR A 34 -1.05 4.87 -3.81
CA THR A 34 -0.18 5.31 -4.90
C THR A 34 1.24 5.52 -4.40
N GLU A 35 1.35 6.09 -3.21
CA GLU A 35 2.65 6.33 -2.62
C GLU A 35 3.40 5.03 -2.37
N ILE A 36 2.68 4.00 -1.99
CA ILE A 36 3.30 2.71 -1.70
C ILE A 36 3.76 2.04 -2.99
N VAL A 37 2.90 1.98 -3.99
CA VAL A 37 3.22 1.27 -5.23
C VAL A 37 4.17 2.06 -6.12
N THR A 38 4.27 3.36 -5.89
CA THR A 38 5.17 4.20 -6.65
C THR A 38 6.11 4.89 -5.68
N PRO A 39 7.09 4.17 -5.17
CA PRO A 39 8.00 4.76 -4.19
C PRO A 39 8.70 5.98 -4.77
N ALA A 40 8.92 6.95 -3.92
CA ALA A 40 9.60 8.15 -4.33
C ALA A 40 10.98 7.80 -4.87
N GLN A 41 11.32 8.40 -5.97
CA GLN A 41 12.63 8.19 -6.57
C GLN A 41 13.61 9.19 -6.08
#